data_c589d3ce9052cea509446fed41e851e8
#
_entry.id   c589d3ce9052cea509446fed41e851e8
#
_cell.length_a   1.000
_cell.length_b   1.000
_cell.length_c   1.000
_cell.angle_alpha   90.00
_cell.angle_beta   90.00
_cell.angle_gamma   90.00
#
_symmetry.space_group_name_H-M   'P 1'
#
loop_
_entity.id
_entity.type
_entity.pdbx_description
1 polymer ?
#
loop_
_entity_poly.entity_id
_entity_poly.type
_entity_poly.pdbx_seq_one_letter_code
_entity_poly.pdbx_strand_id
1 'polypeptide(L)'
;MANRILPGFAALGEAVRRDLEAEAGRIAKAVEAGVGDAGEGLKQDLRKQVLTAGLGVRLARAWRSRTYPNKGHDAASLVWSKAPHIVRIFDEGTVIKSRNGFWLAIPTPAAPKRGVGGKRINPSNFPEHRFGPLRFVYRRGRPSLLVVDGIRVSAGTGRVGRRAKGGAFSKSGRMKAGMSTVVMFVLVPQVRMPKRLDVERAAAKWTRALPRLIDRQMTAE
;
A
#
# COMPACT_ATOMS: atom_id res chain seq x y z
N MET A 1 50.12 -49.71 24.85
CA MET A 1 49.03 -50.05 25.82
C MET A 1 47.72 -49.62 25.20
N ALA A 2 46.89 -50.55 24.69
CA ALA A 2 45.61 -50.23 24.10
C ALA A 2 44.61 -49.79 25.19
N ASN A 3 44.10 -48.59 25.09
CA ASN A 3 43.10 -48.04 26.01
C ASN A 3 41.78 -48.83 25.82
N ARG A 4 41.58 -49.84 26.68
CA ARG A 4 40.36 -50.66 26.72
C ARG A 4 39.24 -49.83 27.32
N ILE A 5 38.53 -49.06 26.51
CA ILE A 5 37.28 -48.39 26.90
C ILE A 5 36.30 -49.53 27.26
N LEU A 6 35.85 -49.56 28.49
CA LEU A 6 34.87 -50.56 28.98
C LEU A 6 33.57 -50.40 28.12
N PRO A 7 32.98 -51.54 27.63
CA PRO A 7 31.83 -51.47 26.73
C PRO A 7 30.63 -50.67 27.26
N GLY A 8 30.48 -50.57 28.57
CA GLY A 8 29.44 -49.77 29.21
C GLY A 8 29.59 -48.26 29.04
N PHE A 9 30.84 -47.73 28.95
CA PHE A 9 31.09 -46.31 28.74
C PHE A 9 30.83 -45.91 27.28
N ALA A 10 31.05 -46.78 26.31
CA ALA A 10 30.74 -46.53 24.92
C ALA A 10 29.22 -46.46 24.69
N ALA A 11 28.45 -47.38 25.28
CA ALA A 11 26.99 -47.40 25.21
C ALA A 11 26.36 -46.17 25.89
N LEU A 12 26.89 -45.73 27.04
CA LEU A 12 26.46 -44.52 27.75
C LEU A 12 26.73 -43.26 26.87
N GLY A 13 27.91 -43.17 26.25
CA GLY A 13 28.27 -42.06 25.34
C GLY A 13 27.33 -41.94 24.13
N GLU A 14 26.95 -43.09 23.56
CA GLU A 14 25.98 -43.12 22.45
C GLU A 14 24.56 -42.76 22.90
N ALA A 15 24.12 -43.15 24.08
CA ALA A 15 22.83 -42.77 24.62
C ALA A 15 22.75 -41.26 24.85
N VAL A 16 23.75 -40.66 25.52
CA VAL A 16 23.84 -39.21 25.75
C VAL A 16 23.88 -38.44 24.42
N ARG A 17 24.63 -38.93 23.42
CA ARG A 17 24.66 -38.26 22.09
C ARG A 17 23.28 -38.28 21.42
N ARG A 18 22.55 -39.39 21.44
CA ARG A 18 21.19 -39.47 20.88
C ARG A 18 20.22 -38.54 21.57
N ASP A 19 20.31 -38.45 22.91
CA ASP A 19 19.45 -37.55 23.69
C ASP A 19 19.75 -36.08 23.36
N LEU A 20 21.03 -35.70 23.23
CA LEU A 20 21.42 -34.35 22.80
C LEU A 20 20.99 -34.02 21.37
N GLU A 21 21.10 -34.98 20.45
CA GLU A 21 20.64 -34.81 19.05
C GLU A 21 19.11 -34.67 19.01
N ALA A 22 18.38 -35.44 19.81
CA ALA A 22 16.92 -35.33 19.92
C ALA A 22 16.51 -33.97 20.50
N GLU A 23 17.19 -33.49 21.55
CA GLU A 23 16.94 -32.17 22.15
C GLU A 23 17.26 -31.05 21.18
N ALA A 24 18.41 -31.11 20.49
CA ALA A 24 18.76 -30.14 19.45
C ALA A 24 17.70 -30.10 18.31
N GLY A 25 17.16 -31.27 17.96
CA GLY A 25 16.07 -31.38 17.00
C GLY A 25 14.77 -30.70 17.46
N ARG A 26 14.40 -30.86 18.73
CA ARG A 26 13.25 -30.17 19.35
C ARG A 26 13.43 -28.65 19.35
N ILE A 27 14.58 -28.18 19.80
CA ILE A 27 14.92 -26.75 19.79
C ILE A 27 14.84 -26.18 18.39
N ALA A 28 15.39 -26.86 17.38
CA ALA A 28 15.37 -26.41 15.99
C ALA A 28 13.92 -26.26 15.46
N LYS A 29 13.05 -27.22 15.75
CA LYS A 29 11.62 -27.13 15.38
C LYS A 29 10.91 -25.99 16.10
N ALA A 30 11.15 -25.81 17.39
CA ALA A 30 10.55 -24.72 18.16
C ALA A 30 11.00 -23.34 17.65
N VAL A 31 12.27 -23.18 17.27
CA VAL A 31 12.81 -21.97 16.64
C VAL A 31 12.13 -21.72 15.29
N GLU A 32 12.03 -22.74 14.43
CA GLU A 32 11.37 -22.61 13.13
C GLU A 32 9.90 -22.20 13.28
N ALA A 33 9.16 -22.85 14.16
CA ALA A 33 7.76 -22.54 14.44
C ALA A 33 7.61 -21.12 15.02
N GLY A 34 8.42 -20.75 16.01
CA GLY A 34 8.39 -19.41 16.61
C GLY A 34 8.73 -18.29 15.64
N VAL A 35 9.71 -18.49 14.76
CA VAL A 35 10.07 -17.57 13.69
C VAL A 35 8.96 -17.47 12.64
N GLY A 36 8.32 -18.60 12.31
CA GLY A 36 7.16 -18.64 11.43
C GLY A 36 5.99 -17.84 11.99
N ASP A 37 5.65 -18.05 13.25
CA ASP A 37 4.59 -17.34 13.98
C ASP A 37 4.86 -15.83 14.03
N ALA A 38 6.11 -15.43 14.29
CA ALA A 38 6.51 -14.04 14.30
C ALA A 38 6.33 -13.38 12.91
N GLY A 39 6.74 -14.07 11.84
CA GLY A 39 6.59 -13.58 10.48
C GLY A 39 5.13 -13.45 10.04
N GLU A 40 4.31 -14.44 10.36
CA GLU A 40 2.87 -14.39 10.07
C GLU A 40 2.18 -13.29 10.88
N GLY A 41 2.49 -13.18 12.16
CA GLY A 41 1.96 -12.14 13.04
C GLY A 41 2.33 -10.73 12.57
N LEU A 42 3.59 -10.51 12.18
CA LEU A 42 4.03 -9.24 11.58
C LEU A 42 3.23 -8.92 10.31
N LYS A 43 3.06 -9.90 9.41
CA LYS A 43 2.26 -9.71 8.18
C LYS A 43 0.83 -9.30 8.50
N GLN A 44 0.19 -9.94 9.48
CA GLN A 44 -1.18 -9.61 9.87
C GLN A 44 -1.29 -8.21 10.51
N ASP A 45 -0.33 -7.83 11.36
CA ASP A 45 -0.29 -6.48 11.94
C ASP A 45 -0.14 -5.41 10.85
N LEU A 46 0.75 -5.61 9.88
CA LEU A 46 0.95 -4.69 8.76
C LEU A 46 -0.31 -4.60 7.87
N ARG A 47 -1.00 -5.70 7.63
CA ARG A 47 -2.30 -5.71 6.93
C ARG A 47 -3.36 -4.92 7.70
N LYS A 48 -3.43 -5.12 9.02
CA LYS A 48 -4.35 -4.41 9.90
C LYS A 48 -4.07 -2.91 9.89
N GLN A 49 -2.79 -2.48 9.97
CA GLN A 49 -2.42 -1.07 9.84
C GLN A 49 -2.94 -0.45 8.54
N VAL A 50 -2.75 -1.13 7.40
CA VAL A 50 -3.22 -0.67 6.08
C VAL A 50 -4.74 -0.50 6.05
N LEU A 51 -5.48 -1.44 6.63
CA LEU A 51 -6.95 -1.37 6.69
C LEU A 51 -7.42 -0.24 7.61
N THR A 52 -6.85 -0.13 8.80
CA THR A 52 -7.17 0.93 9.78
C THR A 52 -6.85 2.32 9.22
N ALA A 53 -5.76 2.44 8.46
CA ALA A 53 -5.39 3.68 7.76
C ALA A 53 -6.31 4.02 6.57
N GLY A 54 -7.29 3.18 6.23
CA GLY A 54 -8.21 3.41 5.12
C GLY A 54 -7.56 3.28 3.74
N LEU A 55 -6.42 2.60 3.62
CA LEU A 55 -5.68 2.46 2.36
C LEU A 55 -6.20 1.31 1.46
N GLY A 56 -7.19 0.58 1.94
CA GLY A 56 -7.95 -0.41 1.19
C GLY A 56 -7.37 -1.82 1.21
N VAL A 57 -8.27 -2.79 1.01
CA VAL A 57 -8.00 -4.24 1.08
C VAL A 57 -6.94 -4.69 0.06
N ARG A 58 -6.90 -4.05 -1.12
CA ARG A 58 -5.94 -4.42 -2.17
C ARG A 58 -4.50 -4.18 -1.72
N LEU A 59 -4.22 -3.07 -1.05
CA LEU A 59 -2.90 -2.77 -0.51
C LEU A 59 -2.58 -3.68 0.70
N ALA A 60 -3.55 -3.96 1.56
CA ALA A 60 -3.37 -4.91 2.66
C ALA A 60 -2.96 -6.30 2.15
N ARG A 61 -3.60 -6.79 1.08
CA ARG A 61 -3.26 -8.07 0.44
C ARG A 61 -1.90 -8.07 -0.27
N ALA A 62 -1.25 -6.93 -0.46
CA ALA A 62 0.09 -6.87 -1.03
C ALA A 62 1.18 -7.41 -0.07
N TRP A 63 0.93 -7.42 1.24
CA TRP A 63 1.85 -7.99 2.21
C TRP A 63 1.89 -9.51 2.14
N ARG A 64 3.11 -10.05 2.12
CA ARG A 64 3.43 -11.48 2.02
C ARG A 64 4.44 -11.85 3.09
N SER A 65 4.41 -13.11 3.51
CA SER A 65 5.42 -13.71 4.36
C SER A 65 5.89 -15.04 3.77
N ARG A 66 7.11 -15.41 4.06
CA ARG A 66 7.68 -16.72 3.76
C ARG A 66 8.67 -17.08 4.85
N THR A 67 8.48 -18.24 5.46
CA THR A 67 9.43 -18.82 6.39
C THR A 67 10.38 -19.75 5.62
N TYR A 68 11.64 -19.66 5.94
CA TYR A 68 12.70 -20.49 5.40
C TYR A 68 13.16 -21.41 6.53
N PRO A 69 12.75 -22.69 6.51
CA PRO A 69 13.28 -23.68 7.43
C PRO A 69 14.76 -23.90 7.13
N ASN A 70 15.57 -23.99 8.15
CA ASN A 70 16.98 -24.36 7.97
C ASN A 70 17.29 -25.55 8.89
N LYS A 71 18.26 -26.37 8.47
CA LYS A 71 18.77 -27.46 9.32
C LYS A 71 19.51 -26.84 10.51
N GLY A 72 18.90 -26.88 11.69
CA GLY A 72 19.46 -26.28 12.91
C GLY A 72 18.68 -25.06 13.40
N HIS A 73 19.39 -24.10 14.03
CA HIS A 73 18.78 -22.96 14.72
C HIS A 73 18.66 -21.68 13.85
N ASP A 74 18.99 -21.75 12.57
CA ASP A 74 19.07 -20.58 11.66
C ASP A 74 17.80 -20.35 10.83
N ALA A 75 16.62 -20.63 11.38
CA ALA A 75 15.37 -20.36 10.70
C ALA A 75 15.16 -18.85 10.48
N ALA A 76 14.64 -18.47 9.33
CA ALA A 76 14.36 -17.10 8.99
C ALA A 76 12.94 -16.91 8.45
N SER A 77 12.30 -15.80 8.74
CA SER A 77 11.04 -15.39 8.12
C SER A 77 11.18 -14.03 7.45
N LEU A 78 10.84 -14.00 6.17
CA LEU A 78 10.84 -12.77 5.37
C LEU A 78 9.41 -12.25 5.21
N VAL A 79 9.21 -10.99 5.54
CA VAL A 79 7.93 -10.28 5.30
C VAL A 79 8.17 -9.13 4.34
N TRP A 80 7.41 -9.08 3.25
CA TRP A 80 7.58 -8.06 2.21
C TRP A 80 6.26 -7.62 1.60
N SER A 81 6.27 -6.49 0.90
CA SER A 81 5.11 -5.99 0.15
C SER A 81 5.35 -6.09 -1.36
N LYS A 82 4.32 -6.49 -2.12
CA LYS A 82 4.29 -6.40 -3.60
C LYS A 82 4.12 -4.96 -4.10
N ALA A 83 3.86 -4.00 -3.21
CA ALA A 83 3.72 -2.59 -3.53
C ALA A 83 4.62 -1.72 -2.63
N PRO A 84 5.96 -1.95 -2.61
CA PRO A 84 6.86 -1.30 -1.64
C PRO A 84 6.83 0.22 -1.78
N HIS A 85 6.72 0.74 -3.01
CA HIS A 85 6.69 2.17 -3.29
C HIS A 85 5.48 2.88 -2.64
N ILE A 86 4.31 2.24 -2.68
CA ILE A 86 3.09 2.79 -2.06
C ILE A 86 3.21 2.72 -0.53
N VAL A 87 3.69 1.60 0.00
CA VAL A 87 3.89 1.42 1.44
C VAL A 87 4.85 2.50 1.97
N ARG A 88 5.99 2.70 1.30
CA ARG A 88 6.98 3.69 1.69
C ARG A 88 6.42 5.12 1.77
N ILE A 89 5.60 5.51 0.78
CA ILE A 89 4.94 6.83 0.78
C ILE A 89 4.11 7.06 2.06
N PHE A 90 3.43 6.03 2.55
CA PHE A 90 2.59 6.14 3.74
C PHE A 90 3.35 5.84 5.05
N ASP A 91 4.48 5.18 4.99
CA ASP A 91 5.33 4.88 6.14
C ASP A 91 6.23 6.07 6.52
N GLU A 92 6.87 6.69 5.52
CA GLU A 92 7.74 7.85 5.74
C GLU A 92 6.97 9.17 5.69
N GLY A 93 5.83 9.19 4.97
CA GLY A 93 5.18 10.42 4.54
C GLY A 93 5.96 11.07 3.40
N THR A 94 5.28 11.71 2.49
CA THR A 94 5.95 12.27 1.30
C THR A 94 5.23 13.50 0.79
N VAL A 95 5.99 14.39 0.19
CA VAL A 95 5.46 15.52 -0.60
C VAL A 95 5.55 15.17 -2.07
N ILE A 96 4.39 15.00 -2.71
CA ILE A 96 4.30 14.74 -4.14
C ILE A 96 4.25 16.08 -4.87
N LYS A 97 5.22 16.32 -5.75
CA LYS A 97 5.28 17.48 -6.63
C LYS A 97 5.12 17.05 -8.09
N SER A 98 4.67 17.96 -8.95
CA SER A 98 4.67 17.71 -10.40
C SER A 98 6.10 17.56 -10.92
N ARG A 99 6.31 16.58 -11.81
CA ARG A 99 7.63 16.37 -12.44
C ARG A 99 7.86 17.29 -13.64
N ASN A 100 6.79 17.53 -14.40
CA ASN A 100 6.87 18.20 -15.71
C ASN A 100 6.08 19.52 -15.77
N GLY A 101 5.77 20.12 -14.64
CA GLY A 101 5.01 21.35 -14.61
C GLY A 101 4.85 21.92 -13.21
N PHE A 102 4.24 23.09 -13.14
CA PHE A 102 4.03 23.81 -11.89
C PHE A 102 2.91 23.22 -11.02
N TRP A 103 2.06 22.33 -11.60
CA TRP A 103 0.82 21.91 -10.96
C TRP A 103 0.57 20.40 -11.09
N LEU A 104 0.04 19.83 -10.03
CA LEU A 104 -0.60 18.51 -10.05
C LEU A 104 -2.08 18.70 -10.37
N ALA A 105 -2.55 18.12 -11.47
CA ALA A 105 -3.95 18.15 -11.87
C ALA A 105 -4.72 16.99 -11.23
N ILE A 106 -5.53 17.26 -10.22
CA ILE A 106 -6.34 16.28 -9.51
C ILE A 106 -7.74 16.26 -10.14
N PRO A 107 -8.17 15.16 -10.77
CA PRO A 107 -9.50 15.07 -11.35
C PRO A 107 -10.57 15.10 -10.27
N THR A 108 -11.63 15.87 -10.50
CA THR A 108 -12.81 15.91 -9.64
C THR A 108 -13.74 14.71 -9.92
N PRO A 109 -14.74 14.44 -9.06
CA PRO A 109 -15.77 13.44 -9.36
C PRO A 109 -16.56 13.72 -10.66
N ALA A 110 -16.60 14.97 -11.12
CA ALA A 110 -17.24 15.39 -12.36
C ALA A 110 -16.43 15.04 -13.61
N ALA A 111 -15.10 14.84 -13.47
CA ALA A 111 -14.24 14.46 -14.58
C ALA A 111 -14.45 12.99 -14.96
N PRO A 112 -14.34 12.64 -16.26
CA PRO A 112 -14.41 11.24 -16.68
C PRO A 112 -13.25 10.43 -16.09
N LYS A 113 -13.49 9.15 -15.77
CA LYS A 113 -12.47 8.27 -15.20
C LYS A 113 -11.33 7.95 -16.17
N ARG A 114 -11.62 7.98 -17.49
CA ARG A 114 -10.67 7.66 -18.55
C ARG A 114 -10.66 8.78 -19.60
N GLY A 115 -9.49 9.10 -20.10
CA GLY A 115 -9.27 10.05 -21.19
C GLY A 115 -9.25 9.38 -22.57
N VAL A 116 -8.86 10.15 -23.56
CA VAL A 116 -8.62 9.63 -24.93
C VAL A 116 -7.56 8.52 -24.85
N GLY A 117 -7.79 7.44 -25.61
CA GLY A 117 -6.95 6.26 -25.59
C GLY A 117 -7.16 5.35 -24.38
N GLY A 118 -8.24 5.51 -23.58
CA GLY A 118 -8.61 4.64 -22.48
C GLY A 118 -7.70 4.71 -21.25
N LYS A 119 -6.67 5.55 -21.26
CA LYS A 119 -5.74 5.78 -20.15
C LYS A 119 -6.41 6.57 -19.01
N ARG A 120 -5.81 6.55 -17.82
CA ARG A 120 -6.26 7.40 -16.71
C ARG A 120 -6.32 8.86 -17.15
N ILE A 121 -7.41 9.54 -16.75
CA ILE A 121 -7.64 10.94 -17.14
C ILE A 121 -6.54 11.86 -16.60
N ASN A 122 -6.07 12.75 -17.46
CA ASN A 122 -5.23 13.90 -17.16
C ASN A 122 -5.58 15.06 -18.12
N PRO A 123 -5.08 16.29 -17.91
CA PRO A 123 -5.40 17.40 -18.80
C PRO A 123 -5.02 17.17 -20.26
N SER A 124 -3.91 16.47 -20.54
CA SER A 124 -3.41 16.24 -21.91
C SER A 124 -4.23 15.24 -22.71
N ASN A 125 -4.93 14.31 -22.04
CA ASN A 125 -5.79 13.31 -22.68
C ASN A 125 -7.29 13.56 -22.41
N PHE A 126 -7.64 14.76 -21.97
CA PHE A 126 -9.02 15.12 -21.70
C PHE A 126 -9.86 15.07 -22.98
N PRO A 127 -11.04 14.45 -23.00
CA PRO A 127 -11.86 14.31 -24.21
C PRO A 127 -12.61 15.59 -24.53
N GLU A 128 -11.90 16.58 -25.09
CA GLU A 128 -12.45 17.91 -25.45
C GLU A 128 -13.55 17.83 -26.50
N HIS A 129 -13.49 16.86 -27.41
CA HIS A 129 -14.54 16.61 -28.40
C HIS A 129 -15.90 16.33 -27.75
N ARG A 130 -15.92 15.82 -26.55
CA ARG A 130 -17.15 15.47 -25.83
C ARG A 130 -17.61 16.57 -24.87
N PHE A 131 -16.68 17.17 -24.16
CA PHE A 131 -16.96 18.11 -23.06
C PHE A 131 -16.64 19.56 -23.40
N GLY A 132 -15.86 19.81 -24.44
CA GLY A 132 -15.31 21.11 -24.79
C GLY A 132 -13.93 21.36 -24.24
N PRO A 133 -13.27 22.47 -24.62
CA PRO A 133 -11.92 22.79 -24.20
C PRO A 133 -11.85 23.06 -22.69
N LEU A 134 -10.73 22.69 -22.08
CA LEU A 134 -10.42 23.03 -20.69
C LEU A 134 -10.02 24.50 -20.62
N ARG A 135 -10.69 25.27 -19.78
CA ARG A 135 -10.35 26.66 -19.48
C ARG A 135 -9.68 26.75 -18.11
N PHE A 136 -8.53 27.40 -18.06
CA PHE A 136 -7.81 27.67 -16.82
C PHE A 136 -8.47 28.83 -16.06
N VAL A 137 -8.69 28.60 -14.75
CA VAL A 137 -9.21 29.63 -13.83
C VAL A 137 -8.21 29.80 -12.70
N TYR A 138 -7.48 30.90 -12.74
CA TYR A 138 -6.58 31.27 -11.64
C TYR A 138 -7.37 31.75 -10.43
N ARG A 139 -6.97 31.32 -9.24
CA ARG A 139 -7.54 31.77 -7.97
C ARG A 139 -6.43 32.16 -7.00
N ARG A 140 -6.37 33.43 -6.62
CA ARG A 140 -5.38 33.91 -5.65
C ARG A 140 -5.60 33.24 -4.29
N GLY A 141 -4.57 32.69 -3.68
CA GLY A 141 -4.62 32.04 -2.37
C GLY A 141 -5.40 30.72 -2.29
N ARG A 142 -5.87 30.20 -3.42
CA ARG A 142 -6.62 28.92 -3.51
C ARG A 142 -6.10 28.09 -4.69
N PRO A 143 -6.32 26.76 -4.68
CA PRO A 143 -5.98 25.93 -5.83
C PRO A 143 -6.65 26.45 -7.10
N SER A 144 -5.90 26.62 -8.19
CA SER A 144 -6.43 26.97 -9.50
C SER A 144 -7.24 25.82 -10.10
N LEU A 145 -8.05 26.09 -11.09
CA LEU A 145 -8.98 25.10 -11.63
C LEU A 145 -8.81 24.97 -13.16
N LEU A 146 -9.09 23.75 -13.67
CA LEU A 146 -9.44 23.57 -15.08
C LEU A 146 -10.92 23.25 -15.14
N VAL A 147 -11.66 24.09 -15.87
CA VAL A 147 -13.11 24.02 -15.98
C VAL A 147 -13.53 23.85 -17.44
N VAL A 148 -14.72 23.33 -17.62
CA VAL A 148 -15.39 23.31 -18.92
C VAL A 148 -16.70 24.08 -18.81
N ASP A 149 -16.95 24.93 -19.78
CA ASP A 149 -18.16 25.76 -19.84
C ASP A 149 -19.23 25.12 -20.74
N GLY A 150 -20.48 25.39 -20.43
CA GLY A 150 -21.61 24.99 -21.27
C GLY A 150 -21.95 23.51 -21.22
N ILE A 151 -21.76 22.93 -20.11
CA ILE A 151 -22.13 21.54 -19.81
C ILE A 151 -23.51 21.51 -19.15
N ARG A 152 -24.37 20.60 -19.59
CA ARG A 152 -25.61 20.29 -18.89
C ARG A 152 -25.30 19.38 -17.72
N VAL A 153 -25.74 19.76 -16.53
CA VAL A 153 -25.66 18.93 -15.32
C VAL A 153 -27.07 18.52 -14.95
N SER A 154 -27.29 17.23 -14.76
CA SER A 154 -28.60 16.72 -14.33
C SER A 154 -28.85 17.14 -12.88
N ALA A 155 -29.93 17.86 -12.63
CA ALA A 155 -30.29 18.37 -11.29
C ALA A 155 -30.49 17.23 -10.27
N GLY A 156 -31.08 16.12 -10.69
CA GLY A 156 -31.38 14.99 -9.78
C GLY A 156 -30.20 14.07 -9.51
N THR A 157 -29.30 13.86 -10.48
CA THR A 157 -28.19 12.88 -10.37
C THR A 157 -26.82 13.50 -10.32
N GLY A 158 -26.70 14.82 -10.52
CA GLY A 158 -25.41 15.51 -10.62
C GLY A 158 -24.54 15.03 -11.81
N ARG A 159 -25.09 14.22 -12.71
CA ARG A 159 -24.35 13.67 -13.85
C ARG A 159 -24.00 14.79 -14.84
N VAL A 160 -22.73 14.80 -15.21
CA VAL A 160 -22.19 15.71 -16.21
C VAL A 160 -22.51 15.18 -17.61
N GLY A 161 -23.27 15.96 -18.39
CA GLY A 161 -23.66 15.62 -19.75
C GLY A 161 -22.57 15.94 -20.78
N ARG A 162 -22.97 16.01 -22.05
CA ARG A 162 -22.11 16.46 -23.15
C ARG A 162 -22.21 17.99 -23.33
N ARG A 163 -21.24 18.56 -24.01
CA ARG A 163 -21.30 19.97 -24.45
C ARG A 163 -22.54 20.22 -25.34
N ALA A 164 -23.16 21.34 -25.15
CA ALA A 164 -24.31 21.74 -25.98
C ALA A 164 -23.88 22.02 -27.43
N LYS A 165 -24.59 21.44 -28.42
CA LYS A 165 -24.30 21.61 -29.85
C LYS A 165 -24.35 23.07 -30.31
N GLY A 166 -25.16 23.93 -29.71
CA GLY A 166 -25.33 25.33 -30.07
C GLY A 166 -24.49 26.33 -29.28
N GLY A 167 -23.38 25.89 -28.69
CA GLY A 167 -22.51 26.73 -27.82
C GLY A 167 -23.12 27.01 -26.44
N ALA A 168 -22.26 27.38 -25.51
CA ALA A 168 -22.59 27.61 -24.10
C ALA A 168 -23.18 28.99 -23.83
N PHE A 169 -22.85 29.95 -24.69
CA PHE A 169 -23.14 31.35 -24.48
C PHE A 169 -24.13 31.88 -25.53
N SER A 170 -24.95 32.84 -25.14
CA SER A 170 -25.81 33.63 -26.05
C SER A 170 -24.95 34.63 -26.83
N LYS A 171 -25.54 35.28 -27.84
CA LYS A 171 -24.88 36.39 -28.57
C LYS A 171 -24.44 37.53 -27.63
N SER A 172 -25.11 37.70 -26.48
CA SER A 172 -24.77 38.69 -25.45
C SER A 172 -23.69 38.24 -24.47
N GLY A 173 -23.03 37.10 -24.69
CA GLY A 173 -21.98 36.57 -23.80
C GLY A 173 -22.50 35.92 -22.50
N ARG A 174 -23.81 35.86 -22.29
CA ARG A 174 -24.39 35.18 -21.08
C ARG A 174 -24.51 33.68 -21.30
N MET A 175 -24.26 32.91 -20.25
CA MET A 175 -24.46 31.45 -20.28
C MET A 175 -25.95 31.15 -20.49
N LYS A 176 -26.27 30.24 -21.41
CA LYS A 176 -27.64 29.80 -21.71
C LYS A 176 -28.24 29.07 -20.51
N ALA A 177 -29.56 29.17 -20.32
CA ALA A 177 -30.26 28.49 -19.24
C ALA A 177 -30.02 26.97 -19.28
N GLY A 178 -29.85 26.36 -18.10
CA GLY A 178 -29.55 24.93 -17.94
C GLY A 178 -28.10 24.52 -18.28
N MET A 179 -27.23 25.49 -18.61
CA MET A 179 -25.80 25.26 -18.78
C MET A 179 -25.02 25.67 -17.53
N SER A 180 -23.95 24.98 -17.27
CA SER A 180 -23.10 25.22 -16.10
C SER A 180 -21.63 25.17 -16.48
N THR A 181 -20.81 25.88 -15.71
CA THR A 181 -19.35 25.66 -15.68
C THR A 181 -19.05 24.56 -14.72
N VAL A 182 -18.37 23.52 -15.17
CA VAL A 182 -18.03 22.34 -14.37
C VAL A 182 -16.53 22.26 -14.15
N VAL A 183 -16.11 22.08 -12.91
CA VAL A 183 -14.71 21.89 -12.54
C VAL A 183 -14.30 20.46 -12.86
N MET A 184 -13.34 20.30 -13.77
CA MET A 184 -12.81 18.99 -14.18
C MET A 184 -11.56 18.62 -13.38
N PHE A 185 -10.66 19.59 -13.16
CA PHE A 185 -9.45 19.37 -12.37
C PHE A 185 -9.21 20.50 -11.38
N VAL A 186 -8.69 20.12 -10.22
CA VAL A 186 -8.12 21.04 -9.23
C VAL A 186 -6.60 21.01 -9.41
N LEU A 187 -5.98 22.17 -9.53
CA LEU A 187 -4.56 22.32 -9.75
C LEU A 187 -3.88 22.73 -8.44
N VAL A 188 -2.99 21.89 -7.95
CA VAL A 188 -2.22 22.16 -6.72
C VAL A 188 -0.72 22.03 -6.99
N PRO A 189 0.13 22.89 -6.38
CA PRO A 189 1.58 22.84 -6.62
C PRO A 189 2.20 21.54 -6.04
N GLN A 190 1.66 21.07 -4.94
CA GLN A 190 2.10 19.87 -4.26
C GLN A 190 0.99 19.25 -3.43
N VAL A 191 1.11 17.94 -3.16
CA VAL A 191 0.24 17.22 -2.23
C VAL A 191 1.11 16.58 -1.16
N ARG A 192 0.81 16.87 0.11
CA ARG A 192 1.47 16.21 1.24
C ARG A 192 0.68 14.95 1.60
N MET A 193 1.38 13.82 1.54
CA MET A 193 0.86 12.53 2.01
C MET A 193 1.35 12.32 3.45
N PRO A 194 0.47 12.32 4.45
CA PRO A 194 0.88 12.10 5.83
C PRO A 194 1.34 10.65 6.06
N LYS A 195 2.25 10.46 7.02
CA LYS A 195 2.60 9.13 7.55
C LYS A 195 1.32 8.50 8.15
N ARG A 196 1.00 7.28 7.71
CA ARG A 196 -0.17 6.51 8.17
C ARG A 196 0.17 5.07 8.56
N LEU A 197 1.38 4.63 8.22
CA LEU A 197 1.90 3.32 8.55
C LEU A 197 3.13 3.49 9.45
N ASP A 198 3.47 2.44 10.18
CA ASP A 198 4.67 2.35 11.00
C ASP A 198 5.20 0.93 10.93
N VAL A 199 5.92 0.66 9.84
CA VAL A 199 6.46 -0.66 9.54
C VAL A 199 7.54 -1.05 10.53
N GLU A 200 8.42 -0.12 10.89
CA GLU A 200 9.52 -0.32 11.81
C GLU A 200 9.03 -0.70 13.21
N ARG A 201 8.05 0.03 13.73
CA ARG A 201 7.45 -0.27 15.04
C ARG A 201 6.80 -1.66 15.06
N ALA A 202 6.12 -2.06 13.99
CA ALA A 202 5.54 -3.39 13.87
C ALA A 202 6.63 -4.47 13.86
N ALA A 203 7.70 -4.28 13.08
CA ALA A 203 8.84 -5.19 13.04
C ALA A 203 9.49 -5.33 14.42
N ALA A 204 9.81 -4.20 15.08
CA ALA A 204 10.39 -4.21 16.42
C ALA A 204 9.52 -4.92 17.46
N LYS A 205 8.19 -4.78 17.38
CA LYS A 205 7.26 -5.50 18.26
C LYS A 205 7.41 -7.01 18.11
N TRP A 206 7.42 -7.52 16.90
CA TRP A 206 7.48 -8.96 16.65
C TRP A 206 8.88 -9.54 16.89
N THR A 207 9.94 -8.77 16.63
CA THR A 207 11.31 -9.15 17.02
C THR A 207 11.43 -9.32 18.54
N ARG A 208 10.87 -8.40 19.32
CA ARG A 208 10.86 -8.52 20.79
C ARG A 208 9.98 -9.67 21.30
N ALA A 209 8.96 -10.05 20.57
CA ALA A 209 8.09 -11.16 20.93
C ALA A 209 8.69 -12.54 20.62
N LEU A 210 9.71 -12.59 19.75
CA LEU A 210 10.28 -13.83 19.22
C LEU A 210 10.74 -14.81 20.30
N PRO A 211 11.48 -14.43 21.37
CA PRO A 211 11.88 -15.38 22.42
C PRO A 211 10.67 -16.07 23.05
N ARG A 212 9.63 -15.31 23.39
CA ARG A 212 8.40 -15.86 23.99
C ARG A 212 7.64 -16.81 23.05
N LEU A 213 7.71 -16.55 21.74
CA LEU A 213 7.09 -17.44 20.76
C LEU A 213 7.83 -18.76 20.66
N ILE A 214 9.16 -18.74 20.73
CA ILE A 214 10.00 -19.94 20.76
C ILE A 214 9.74 -20.73 22.04
N ASP A 215 9.79 -20.08 23.21
CA ASP A 215 9.52 -20.72 24.50
C ASP A 215 8.15 -21.40 24.54
N ARG A 216 7.14 -20.76 23.97
CA ARG A 216 5.78 -21.35 23.86
C ARG A 216 5.78 -22.63 23.02
N GLN A 217 6.55 -22.68 21.94
CA GLN A 217 6.66 -23.87 21.09
C GLN A 217 7.44 -24.99 21.80
N MET A 218 8.46 -24.65 22.60
CA MET A 218 9.20 -25.61 23.44
C MET A 218 8.32 -26.24 24.50
N THR A 219 7.34 -25.50 25.05
CA THR A 219 6.48 -25.98 26.16
C THR A 219 5.24 -26.74 25.62
N ALA A 220 4.91 -26.62 24.33
CA ALA A 220 3.72 -27.23 23.72
C ALA A 220 3.97 -28.68 23.23
N GLU A 221 5.22 -29.13 23.15
CA GLU A 221 5.65 -30.52 22.87
C GLU A 221 5.91 -31.32 24.18
#